data_38fc0ecec346729976da8c9913edbf10
#
_entry.id   38fc0ecec346729976da8c9913edbf10
#
_cell.length_a   1.000
_cell.length_b   1.000
_cell.length_c   1.000
_cell.angle_alpha   90.00
_cell.angle_beta   90.00
_cell.angle_gamma   90.00
#
_symmetry.space_group_name_H-M   'P 1'
#
loop_
_entity.id
_entity.type
_entity.pdbx_description
1 polymer ?
#
loop_
_entity_poly.entity_id
_entity_poly.type
_entity_poly.pdbx_seq_one_letter_code
_entity_poly.pdbx_strand_id
1 'polypeptide(L)'
;QRNMIKLLQEKNYEINLITVEDPPEYPIPGARQMPVTNANDEEEKDEQFNKALSAALRSDPDVIMVGEIRALAAAELTFKGALSGHGVWSTLHANSAPAIITRFRDMGVQPYMLADPELMKGLISQRLFRKLCPHCRVSVKEKLNMPQVQRLKVALGDFGIENTYMRGPGCKFCDGRGIKGRMSVPEIILPDAMFLELMINGETRKAIDYWTSDLNGRPLKDAAIERMLKGYIDLDEVERWCGLLDQRPVY
;
A
#
# COMPACT_ATOMS: atom_id res chain seq x y z
N GLN A 1 7.92 4.54 -5.39
CA GLN A 1 8.48 5.87 -5.64
C GLN A 1 9.55 5.79 -6.75
N ARG A 2 10.71 5.18 -6.53
CA ARG A 2 11.80 5.08 -7.53
C ARG A 2 11.35 4.56 -8.89
N ASN A 3 10.50 3.53 -8.96
CA ASN A 3 10.00 2.98 -10.22
C ASN A 3 9.04 3.94 -10.94
N MET A 4 8.31 4.75 -10.22
CA MET A 4 7.41 5.75 -10.80
C MET A 4 8.20 6.89 -11.44
N ILE A 5 9.23 7.39 -10.75
CA ILE A 5 10.12 8.41 -11.30
C ILE A 5 10.78 7.90 -12.57
N LYS A 6 11.25 6.65 -12.56
CA LYS A 6 11.82 6.01 -13.74
C LYS A 6 10.82 5.95 -14.90
N LEU A 7 9.56 5.60 -14.65
CA LEU A 7 8.50 5.60 -15.66
C LEU A 7 8.21 6.99 -16.24
N LEU A 8 8.25 8.02 -15.39
CA LEU A 8 8.07 9.41 -15.83
C LEU A 8 9.25 9.88 -16.69
N GLN A 9 10.49 9.55 -16.28
CA GLN A 9 11.70 9.84 -17.06
C GLN A 9 11.76 9.06 -18.38
N GLU A 10 11.35 7.79 -18.39
CA GLU A 10 11.27 6.97 -19.62
C GLU A 10 10.26 7.54 -20.64
N LYS A 11 9.28 8.32 -20.21
CA LYS A 11 8.33 9.03 -21.06
C LYS A 11 8.79 10.42 -21.49
N ASN A 12 10.06 10.78 -21.26
CA ASN A 12 10.64 12.09 -21.57
C ASN A 12 9.90 13.29 -20.95
N TYR A 13 9.29 13.11 -19.79
CA TYR A 13 8.78 14.23 -19.01
C TYR A 13 9.94 14.88 -18.25
N GLU A 14 10.29 16.10 -18.59
CA GLU A 14 11.08 16.96 -17.71
C GLU A 14 10.20 17.33 -16.52
N ILE A 15 10.45 16.73 -15.37
CA ILE A 15 9.64 16.92 -14.16
C ILE A 15 10.50 17.52 -13.08
N ASN A 16 10.08 18.66 -12.54
CA ASN A 16 10.64 19.20 -11.31
C ASN A 16 10.05 18.43 -10.11
N LEU A 17 10.74 17.34 -9.73
CA LEU A 17 10.36 16.52 -8.58
C LEU A 17 11.10 16.98 -7.34
N ILE A 18 10.36 17.37 -6.33
CA ILE A 18 10.90 17.70 -5.00
C ILE A 18 10.42 16.68 -3.99
N THR A 19 11.32 16.20 -3.12
CA THR A 19 10.96 15.34 -2.00
C THR A 19 11.27 16.01 -0.68
N VAL A 20 10.42 15.77 0.33
CA VAL A 20 10.67 16.17 1.73
C VAL A 20 10.66 14.89 2.55
N GLU A 21 11.79 14.53 3.11
CA GLU A 21 11.99 13.20 3.75
C GLU A 21 12.72 13.33 5.09
N ASP A 22 12.38 12.46 6.04
CA ASP A 22 12.91 12.44 7.40
C ASP A 22 13.38 11.01 7.82
N PRO A 23 14.65 10.65 7.63
CA PRO A 23 15.58 11.15 6.60
C PRO A 23 15.33 10.52 5.23
N PRO A 24 15.98 10.96 4.15
CA PRO A 24 15.98 10.26 2.88
C PRO A 24 16.61 8.87 3.01
N GLU A 25 15.89 7.83 2.60
CA GLU A 25 16.39 6.45 2.65
C GLU A 25 17.37 6.13 1.51
N TYR A 26 17.11 6.68 0.33
CA TYR A 26 17.90 6.43 -0.88
C TYR A 26 18.00 7.68 -1.76
N PRO A 27 19.13 7.87 -2.46
CA PRO A 27 19.22 8.87 -3.52
C PRO A 27 18.23 8.57 -4.64
N ILE A 28 17.47 9.57 -5.04
CA ILE A 28 16.51 9.49 -6.14
C ILE A 28 17.06 10.31 -7.31
N PRO A 29 17.61 9.69 -8.37
CA PRO A 29 18.15 10.41 -9.51
C PRO A 29 17.06 11.31 -10.15
N GLY A 30 17.40 12.59 -10.39
CA GLY A 30 16.48 13.57 -10.98
C GLY A 30 15.50 14.20 -9.98
N ALA A 31 15.56 13.87 -8.70
CA ALA A 31 14.78 14.52 -7.67
C ALA A 31 15.64 15.48 -6.84
N ARG A 32 15.06 16.62 -6.47
CA ARG A 32 15.61 17.50 -5.45
C ARG A 32 15.12 17.05 -4.08
N GLN A 33 15.98 16.32 -3.36
CA GLN A 33 15.64 15.80 -2.03
C GLN A 33 15.95 16.84 -0.96
N MET A 34 14.96 17.16 -0.13
CA MET A 34 15.07 18.07 1.01
C MET A 34 15.03 17.26 2.30
N PRO A 35 16.18 16.95 2.90
CA PRO A 35 16.24 16.21 4.14
C PRO A 35 15.81 17.06 5.33
N VAL A 36 15.07 16.47 6.26
CA VAL A 36 14.90 17.02 7.60
C VAL A 36 15.97 16.39 8.48
N THR A 37 16.86 17.21 9.01
CA THR A 37 18.00 16.78 9.82
C THR A 37 18.23 17.77 10.98
N ASN A 38 18.90 17.29 12.03
CA ASN A 38 19.32 18.16 13.16
C ASN A 38 18.20 18.71 14.04
N ALA A 39 17.08 17.99 14.19
CA ALA A 39 16.09 18.28 15.23
C ALA A 39 16.48 17.62 16.56
N ASN A 40 16.28 18.36 17.66
CA ASN A 40 16.61 17.86 18.99
C ASN A 40 15.47 17.01 19.60
N ASP A 41 14.25 17.26 19.17
CA ASP A 41 13.04 16.55 19.60
C ASP A 41 12.03 16.41 18.44
N GLU A 42 10.92 15.70 18.68
CA GLU A 42 9.89 15.44 17.65
C GLU A 42 9.13 16.73 17.26
N GLU A 43 8.96 17.69 18.17
CA GLU A 43 8.25 18.96 17.88
C GLU A 43 9.07 19.82 16.94
N GLU A 44 10.37 19.98 17.20
CA GLU A 44 11.30 20.69 16.30
C GLU A 44 11.37 20.00 14.94
N LYS A 45 11.31 18.68 14.92
CA LYS A 45 11.32 17.86 13.70
C LYS A 45 10.09 18.09 12.83
N ASP A 46 8.91 18.11 13.42
CA ASP A 46 7.66 18.43 12.75
C ASP A 46 7.67 19.87 12.22
N GLU A 47 8.21 20.82 12.99
CA GLU A 47 8.34 22.20 12.53
C GLU A 47 9.30 22.33 11.34
N GLN A 48 10.45 21.68 11.38
CA GLN A 48 11.42 21.67 10.27
C GLN A 48 10.82 20.98 9.04
N PHE A 49 10.09 19.88 9.22
CA PHE A 49 9.40 19.20 8.13
C PHE A 49 8.37 20.11 7.45
N ASN A 50 7.54 20.81 8.24
CA ASN A 50 6.55 21.75 7.72
C ASN A 50 7.20 22.95 7.00
N LYS A 51 8.34 23.45 7.49
CA LYS A 51 9.13 24.50 6.83
C LYS A 51 9.68 24.02 5.49
N ALA A 52 10.25 22.80 5.45
CA ALA A 52 10.76 22.20 4.23
C ALA A 52 9.65 21.98 3.19
N LEU A 53 8.50 21.45 3.63
CA LEU A 53 7.33 21.25 2.76
C LEU A 53 6.80 22.59 2.22
N SER A 54 6.71 23.60 3.06
CA SER A 54 6.32 24.97 2.61
C SER A 54 7.32 25.56 1.62
N ALA A 55 8.60 25.30 1.76
CA ALA A 55 9.63 25.74 0.82
C ALA A 55 9.53 24.97 -0.51
N ALA A 56 9.25 23.64 -0.44
CA ALA A 56 9.03 22.82 -1.63
C ALA A 56 7.86 23.35 -2.47
N LEU A 57 6.73 23.68 -1.84
CA LEU A 57 5.54 24.25 -2.50
C LEU A 57 5.81 25.58 -3.23
N ARG A 58 6.83 26.34 -2.81
CA ARG A 58 7.21 27.63 -3.43
C ARG A 58 8.31 27.49 -4.48
N SER A 59 8.76 26.29 -4.76
CA SER A 59 9.88 26.02 -5.68
C SER A 59 9.43 25.57 -7.06
N ASP A 60 8.18 25.90 -7.44
CA ASP A 60 7.54 25.55 -8.71
C ASP A 60 7.69 24.06 -9.07
N PRO A 61 7.26 23.14 -8.18
CA PRO A 61 7.37 21.71 -8.43
C PRO A 61 6.23 21.21 -9.30
N ASP A 62 6.52 20.30 -10.23
CA ASP A 62 5.47 19.52 -10.91
C ASP A 62 4.92 18.42 -9.99
N VAL A 63 5.83 17.83 -9.22
CA VAL A 63 5.49 16.75 -8.29
C VAL A 63 6.22 16.92 -6.96
N ILE A 64 5.47 16.83 -5.88
CA ILE A 64 5.99 16.80 -4.52
C ILE A 64 5.80 15.40 -3.93
N MET A 65 6.86 14.84 -3.39
CA MET A 65 6.81 13.63 -2.59
C MET A 65 7.00 13.99 -1.12
N VAL A 66 5.96 13.82 -0.33
CA VAL A 66 5.97 14.00 1.12
C VAL A 66 6.30 12.64 1.74
N GLY A 67 7.45 12.51 2.40
CA GLY A 67 7.98 11.25 2.91
C GLY A 67 6.97 10.51 3.77
N GLU A 68 6.49 11.17 4.84
CA GLU A 68 5.45 10.63 5.72
C GLU A 68 4.61 11.75 6.35
N ILE A 69 3.29 11.56 6.33
CA ILE A 69 2.37 12.44 7.04
C ILE A 69 2.10 11.86 8.44
N ARG A 70 2.59 12.56 9.48
CA ARG A 70 2.42 12.15 10.88
C ARG A 70 1.43 13.00 11.65
N ALA A 71 1.31 14.29 11.29
CA ALA A 71 0.53 15.29 11.98
C ALA A 71 -0.41 16.07 11.04
N LEU A 72 -1.44 16.70 11.63
CA LEU A 72 -2.43 17.49 10.91
C LEU A 72 -1.79 18.61 10.08
N ALA A 73 -0.80 19.33 10.61
CA ALA A 73 -0.15 20.44 9.89
C ALA A 73 0.52 19.99 8.57
N ALA A 74 1.21 18.83 8.59
CA ALA A 74 1.79 18.24 7.38
C ALA A 74 0.70 17.76 6.41
N ALA A 75 -0.40 17.18 6.91
CA ALA A 75 -1.54 16.81 6.08
C ALA A 75 -2.15 18.03 5.38
N GLU A 76 -2.44 19.11 6.10
CA GLU A 76 -2.99 20.33 5.53
C GLU A 76 -2.09 20.96 4.46
N LEU A 77 -0.77 21.01 4.67
CA LEU A 77 0.18 21.49 3.68
C LEU A 77 0.20 20.59 2.44
N THR A 78 0.11 19.28 2.63
CA THR A 78 0.03 18.29 1.55
C THR A 78 -1.21 18.50 0.70
N PHE A 79 -2.39 18.64 1.32
CA PHE A 79 -3.64 18.96 0.62
C PHE A 79 -3.61 20.34 -0.05
N LYS A 80 -3.02 21.36 0.58
CA LYS A 80 -2.83 22.67 -0.05
C LYS A 80 -1.98 22.58 -1.33
N GLY A 81 -0.94 21.73 -1.32
CA GLY A 81 -0.15 21.44 -2.51
C GLY A 81 -1.00 20.84 -3.64
N ALA A 82 -1.83 19.86 -3.33
CA ALA A 82 -2.73 19.24 -4.30
C ALA A 82 -3.78 20.25 -4.83
N LEU A 83 -4.37 21.06 -3.95
CA LEU A 83 -5.31 22.14 -4.33
C LEU A 83 -4.68 23.21 -5.24
N SER A 84 -3.35 23.42 -5.13
CA SER A 84 -2.62 24.34 -6.00
C SER A 84 -2.25 23.76 -7.36
N GLY A 85 -2.70 22.53 -7.67
CA GLY A 85 -2.47 21.88 -8.95
C GLY A 85 -1.21 21.04 -9.05
N HIS A 86 -0.44 20.89 -7.96
CA HIS A 86 0.75 20.04 -7.94
C HIS A 86 0.38 18.56 -7.84
N GLY A 87 1.15 17.70 -8.51
CA GLY A 87 1.08 16.25 -8.24
C GLY A 87 1.67 15.95 -6.86
N VAL A 88 0.87 15.38 -5.93
CA VAL A 88 1.35 15.10 -4.58
C VAL A 88 1.30 13.61 -4.27
N TRP A 89 2.40 13.08 -3.77
CA TRP A 89 2.53 11.71 -3.31
C TRP A 89 2.99 11.69 -1.86
N SER A 90 2.38 10.85 -1.06
CA SER A 90 2.79 10.73 0.33
C SER A 90 2.63 9.30 0.84
N THR A 91 3.19 9.07 2.02
CA THR A 91 2.93 7.87 2.79
C THR A 91 2.36 8.23 4.16
N LEU A 92 1.65 7.32 4.74
CA LEU A 92 1.22 7.38 6.13
C LEU A 92 1.02 5.96 6.68
N HIS A 93 1.07 5.81 7.99
CA HIS A 93 0.83 4.54 8.63
C HIS A 93 -0.67 4.23 8.68
N ALA A 94 -1.11 3.30 7.82
CA ALA A 94 -2.47 2.75 7.80
C ALA A 94 -2.44 1.24 7.56
N ASN A 95 -3.40 0.51 8.10
CA ASN A 95 -3.44 -0.95 8.01
C ASN A 95 -3.97 -1.47 6.67
N SER A 96 -4.74 -0.67 5.95
CA SER A 96 -5.35 -0.98 4.66
C SER A 96 -5.55 0.29 3.83
N ALA A 97 -5.89 0.17 2.54
CA ALA A 97 -6.15 1.32 1.71
C ALA A 97 -7.38 2.14 2.18
N PRO A 98 -8.52 1.52 2.56
CA PRO A 98 -9.64 2.28 3.14
C PRO A 98 -9.27 3.01 4.44
N ALA A 99 -8.42 2.41 5.28
CA ALA A 99 -8.00 2.99 6.55
C ALA A 99 -7.21 4.31 6.40
N ILE A 100 -6.72 4.63 5.20
CA ILE A 100 -6.07 5.92 4.91
C ILE A 100 -7.04 7.08 5.15
N ILE A 101 -8.28 6.98 4.68
CA ILE A 101 -9.30 8.02 4.89
C ILE A 101 -9.62 8.16 6.37
N THR A 102 -9.83 7.04 7.06
CA THR A 102 -10.07 7.04 8.51
C THR A 102 -8.92 7.73 9.25
N ARG A 103 -7.68 7.42 8.88
CA ARG A 103 -6.49 8.02 9.50
C ARG A 103 -6.42 9.54 9.31
N PHE A 104 -6.72 10.04 8.11
CA PHE A 104 -6.79 11.49 7.86
C PHE A 104 -7.91 12.16 8.66
N ARG A 105 -9.07 11.52 8.73
CA ARG A 105 -10.19 12.00 9.56
C ARG A 105 -9.81 12.09 11.03
N ASP A 106 -9.16 11.05 11.56
CA ASP A 106 -8.71 11.00 12.95
C ASP A 106 -7.61 12.04 13.26
N MET A 107 -6.81 12.42 12.26
CA MET A 107 -5.87 13.54 12.36
C MET A 107 -6.58 14.90 12.39
N GLY A 108 -7.86 15.00 12.00
CA GLY A 108 -8.61 16.25 11.95
C GLY A 108 -8.62 16.93 10.59
N VAL A 109 -8.22 16.24 9.50
CA VAL A 109 -8.34 16.78 8.14
C VAL A 109 -9.79 17.04 7.81
N GLN A 110 -10.05 18.20 7.22
CA GLN A 110 -11.40 18.66 6.93
C GLN A 110 -12.13 17.71 5.96
N PRO A 111 -13.40 17.34 6.26
CA PRO A 111 -14.16 16.38 5.44
C PRO A 111 -14.24 16.74 3.96
N TYR A 112 -14.35 18.02 3.60
CA TYR A 112 -14.44 18.46 2.21
C TYR A 112 -13.17 18.15 1.39
N MET A 113 -12.00 18.13 2.04
CA MET A 113 -10.75 17.73 1.38
C MET A 113 -10.70 16.23 1.12
N LEU A 114 -11.26 15.44 2.03
CA LEU A 114 -11.32 13.99 1.91
C LEU A 114 -12.43 13.51 0.96
N ALA A 115 -13.45 14.34 0.73
CA ALA A 115 -14.58 14.03 -0.15
C ALA A 115 -14.27 14.26 -1.64
N ASP A 116 -13.18 14.96 -1.94
CA ASP A 116 -12.86 15.39 -3.30
C ASP A 116 -12.03 14.34 -4.04
N PRO A 117 -12.58 13.66 -5.06
CA PRO A 117 -11.83 12.69 -5.86
C PRO A 117 -10.73 13.36 -6.73
N GLU A 118 -10.77 14.70 -6.92
CA GLU A 118 -9.69 15.42 -7.57
C GLU A 118 -8.46 15.54 -6.66
N LEU A 119 -8.64 15.53 -5.35
CA LEU A 119 -7.56 15.53 -4.36
C LEU A 119 -7.12 14.11 -3.99
N MET A 120 -8.09 13.22 -3.80
CA MET A 120 -7.85 11.84 -3.37
C MET A 120 -7.77 10.90 -4.59
N LYS A 121 -6.75 11.08 -5.43
CA LYS A 121 -6.58 10.33 -6.70
C LYS A 121 -6.35 8.83 -6.54
N GLY A 122 -5.81 8.40 -5.42
CA GLY A 122 -5.52 6.98 -5.20
C GLY A 122 -5.07 6.67 -3.78
N LEU A 123 -5.56 5.55 -3.27
CA LEU A 123 -5.21 5.01 -1.97
C LEU A 123 -4.52 3.68 -2.19
N ILE A 124 -3.29 3.54 -1.70
CA ILE A 124 -2.48 2.35 -1.93
C ILE A 124 -1.99 1.82 -0.58
N SER A 125 -2.38 0.59 -0.28
CA SER A 125 -1.75 -0.21 0.77
C SER A 125 -1.00 -1.37 0.14
N GLN A 126 0.11 -1.78 0.72
CA GLN A 126 0.86 -2.93 0.22
C GLN A 126 1.50 -3.71 1.36
N ARG A 127 1.64 -5.03 1.15
CA ARG A 127 2.39 -5.90 2.05
C ARG A 127 3.40 -6.72 1.29
N LEU A 128 4.52 -7.01 1.96
CA LEU A 128 5.59 -7.86 1.43
C LEU A 128 5.38 -9.31 1.88
N PHE A 129 5.03 -10.16 0.95
CA PHE A 129 4.90 -11.59 1.15
C PHE A 129 6.19 -12.32 0.78
N ARG A 130 6.55 -13.36 1.52
CA ARG A 130 7.68 -14.22 1.19
C ARG A 130 7.32 -15.11 0.01
N LYS A 131 8.20 -15.19 -0.98
CA LYS A 131 7.99 -16.04 -2.16
C LYS A 131 8.41 -17.47 -1.85
N LEU A 132 7.58 -18.42 -2.24
CA LEU A 132 7.94 -19.83 -2.26
C LEU A 132 9.11 -20.08 -3.19
N CYS A 133 9.99 -20.97 -2.79
CA CYS A 133 11.02 -21.49 -3.69
C CYS A 133 10.38 -22.32 -4.79
N PRO A 134 10.57 -21.98 -6.09
CA PRO A 134 9.95 -22.72 -7.18
C PRO A 134 10.48 -24.15 -7.33
N HIS A 135 11.67 -24.43 -6.78
CA HIS A 135 12.34 -25.73 -6.93
C HIS A 135 11.97 -26.76 -5.85
N CYS A 136 11.50 -26.33 -4.68
CA CYS A 136 11.22 -27.25 -3.59
C CYS A 136 9.86 -27.00 -2.89
N ARG A 137 9.02 -26.12 -3.42
CA ARG A 137 7.64 -26.00 -2.94
C ARG A 137 6.91 -27.32 -3.14
N VAL A 138 6.01 -27.66 -2.22
CA VAL A 138 5.22 -28.90 -2.26
C VAL A 138 3.77 -28.57 -2.54
N SER A 139 3.06 -29.45 -3.26
CA SER A 139 1.64 -29.30 -3.49
C SER A 139 0.85 -29.51 -2.20
N VAL A 140 -0.20 -28.73 -1.96
CA VAL A 140 -1.12 -28.97 -0.84
C VAL A 140 -1.85 -30.30 -0.95
N LYS A 141 -1.92 -30.93 -2.13
CA LYS A 141 -2.46 -32.29 -2.34
C LYS A 141 -1.78 -33.35 -1.45
N GLU A 142 -0.51 -33.13 -1.13
CA GLU A 142 0.27 -34.02 -0.26
C GLU A 142 -0.05 -33.86 1.24
N LYS A 143 -0.87 -32.84 1.58
CA LYS A 143 -1.11 -32.38 2.95
C LYS A 143 -2.60 -32.13 3.25
N LEU A 144 -3.49 -32.93 2.66
CA LEU A 144 -4.95 -32.71 2.74
C LEU A 144 -5.52 -32.74 4.17
N ASN A 145 -4.84 -33.36 5.10
CA ASN A 145 -5.29 -33.45 6.50
C ASN A 145 -4.96 -32.21 7.34
N MET A 146 -4.20 -31.24 6.81
CA MET A 146 -3.86 -30.03 7.55
C MET A 146 -5.07 -29.08 7.64
N PRO A 147 -5.35 -28.47 8.80
CA PRO A 147 -6.52 -27.60 9.00
C PRO A 147 -6.61 -26.46 7.98
N GLN A 148 -5.48 -25.80 7.65
CA GLN A 148 -5.44 -24.73 6.66
C GLN A 148 -5.78 -25.22 5.24
N VAL A 149 -5.43 -26.46 4.91
CA VAL A 149 -5.78 -27.07 3.60
C VAL A 149 -7.28 -27.41 3.56
N GLN A 150 -7.86 -27.79 4.68
CA GLN A 150 -9.31 -27.98 4.76
C GLN A 150 -10.06 -26.64 4.57
N ARG A 151 -9.58 -25.55 5.18
CA ARG A 151 -10.15 -24.20 4.94
C ARG A 151 -10.00 -23.77 3.49
N LEU A 152 -8.86 -24.03 2.87
CA LEU A 152 -8.63 -23.79 1.44
C LEU A 152 -9.67 -24.51 0.59
N LYS A 153 -9.96 -25.79 0.90
CA LYS A 153 -10.97 -26.59 0.20
C LYS A 153 -12.37 -26.00 0.37
N VAL A 154 -12.71 -25.54 1.57
CA VAL A 154 -14.00 -24.88 1.83
C VAL A 154 -14.12 -23.57 1.06
N ALA A 155 -13.05 -22.75 1.02
CA ALA A 155 -13.07 -21.43 0.40
C ALA A 155 -13.00 -21.45 -1.14
N LEU A 156 -12.21 -22.36 -1.73
CA LEU A 156 -11.86 -22.35 -3.16
C LEU A 156 -12.08 -23.71 -3.86
N GLY A 157 -12.63 -24.69 -3.16
CA GLY A 157 -12.93 -26.01 -3.72
C GLY A 157 -11.69 -26.74 -4.24
N ASP A 158 -11.91 -27.67 -5.17
CA ASP A 158 -10.84 -28.48 -5.78
C ASP A 158 -9.86 -27.63 -6.60
N PHE A 159 -10.32 -26.54 -7.20
CA PHE A 159 -9.46 -25.59 -7.90
C PHE A 159 -8.37 -25.01 -6.98
N GLY A 160 -8.73 -24.65 -5.74
CA GLY A 160 -7.77 -24.20 -4.73
C GLY A 160 -6.74 -25.28 -4.40
N ILE A 161 -7.19 -26.53 -4.21
CA ILE A 161 -6.32 -27.68 -3.92
C ILE A 161 -5.35 -27.96 -5.09
N GLU A 162 -5.82 -27.81 -6.32
CA GLU A 162 -4.99 -28.09 -7.51
C GLU A 162 -3.89 -27.07 -7.74
N ASN A 163 -4.13 -25.80 -7.41
CA ASN A 163 -3.27 -24.70 -7.79
C ASN A 163 -2.45 -24.10 -6.63
N THR A 164 -2.60 -24.63 -5.42
CA THR A 164 -1.90 -24.09 -4.25
C THR A 164 -0.69 -24.94 -3.86
N TYR A 165 0.33 -24.23 -3.39
CA TYR A 165 1.57 -24.83 -2.91
C TYR A 165 1.90 -24.31 -1.51
N MET A 166 2.67 -25.10 -0.78
CA MET A 166 3.20 -24.75 0.53
C MET A 166 4.73 -24.78 0.52
N ARG A 167 5.31 -24.22 1.55
CA ARG A 167 6.74 -24.22 1.78
C ARG A 167 7.25 -25.66 1.88
N GLY A 168 8.23 -25.97 1.04
CA GLY A 168 8.91 -27.25 1.05
C GLY A 168 10.10 -27.29 2.02
N PRO A 169 10.82 -28.43 2.07
CA PRO A 169 11.89 -28.67 3.02
C PRO A 169 13.14 -27.77 2.82
N GLY A 170 13.22 -27.11 1.67
CA GLY A 170 14.39 -26.36 1.26
C GLY A 170 15.26 -27.10 0.26
N CYS A 171 16.09 -26.37 -0.47
CA CYS A 171 17.05 -26.91 -1.43
C CYS A 171 18.25 -25.96 -1.59
N LYS A 172 19.23 -26.32 -2.41
CA LYS A 172 20.42 -25.50 -2.66
C LYS A 172 20.07 -24.12 -3.23
N PHE A 173 19.03 -24.01 -4.07
CA PHE A 173 18.60 -22.74 -4.67
C PHE A 173 18.10 -21.72 -3.63
N CYS A 174 17.44 -22.16 -2.59
CA CYS A 174 16.91 -21.31 -1.53
C CYS A 174 17.71 -21.37 -0.22
N ASP A 175 18.91 -21.94 -0.25
CA ASP A 175 19.79 -22.09 0.91
C ASP A 175 19.08 -22.80 2.09
N GLY A 176 18.33 -23.86 1.82
CA GLY A 176 17.60 -24.65 2.81
C GLY A 176 16.32 -24.00 3.35
N ARG A 177 15.96 -22.78 2.90
CA ARG A 177 14.88 -22.00 3.52
C ARG A 177 13.48 -22.30 2.99
N GLY A 178 13.33 -22.96 1.84
CA GLY A 178 12.04 -23.19 1.19
C GLY A 178 11.37 -21.91 0.63
N ILE A 179 12.01 -20.74 0.82
CA ILE A 179 11.56 -19.43 0.33
C ILE A 179 12.71 -18.70 -0.37
N LYS A 180 12.40 -17.89 -1.39
CA LYS A 180 13.40 -17.10 -2.12
C LYS A 180 12.84 -15.73 -2.51
N GLY A 181 13.31 -14.71 -1.78
CA GLY A 181 12.88 -13.32 -2.00
C GLY A 181 11.50 -12.98 -1.43
N ARG A 182 11.05 -11.79 -1.76
CA ARG A 182 9.74 -11.25 -1.37
C ARG A 182 9.03 -10.69 -2.62
N MET A 183 7.72 -10.54 -2.53
CA MET A 183 6.93 -9.83 -3.53
C MET A 183 5.94 -8.89 -2.84
N SER A 184 5.71 -7.74 -3.45
CA SER A 184 4.66 -6.82 -3.01
C SER A 184 3.31 -7.32 -3.52
N VAL A 185 2.33 -7.30 -2.64
CA VAL A 185 0.91 -7.48 -2.98
C VAL A 185 0.21 -6.19 -2.60
N PRO A 186 -0.24 -5.41 -3.58
CA PRO A 186 -0.93 -4.15 -3.34
C PRO A 186 -2.44 -4.34 -3.19
N GLU A 187 -3.03 -3.43 -2.44
CA GLU A 187 -4.45 -3.09 -2.42
C GLU A 187 -4.55 -1.65 -2.91
N ILE A 188 -5.28 -1.42 -4.01
CA ILE A 188 -5.33 -0.12 -4.70
C ILE A 188 -6.79 0.30 -4.86
N ILE A 189 -7.11 1.49 -4.39
CA ILE A 189 -8.41 2.12 -4.58
C ILE A 189 -8.19 3.39 -5.41
N LEU A 190 -8.90 3.50 -6.52
CA LEU A 190 -9.09 4.76 -7.24
C LEU A 190 -10.48 5.26 -6.83
N PRO A 191 -10.56 6.11 -5.81
CA PRO A 191 -11.84 6.44 -5.22
C PRO A 191 -12.62 7.39 -6.12
N ASP A 192 -13.92 7.19 -6.18
CA ASP A 192 -14.87 8.17 -6.71
C ASP A 192 -15.60 8.91 -5.56
N ALA A 193 -16.45 9.85 -5.91
CA ALA A 193 -17.17 10.66 -4.94
C ALA A 193 -18.04 9.80 -4.00
N MET A 194 -18.69 8.75 -4.50
CA MET A 194 -19.55 7.87 -3.69
C MET A 194 -18.73 7.09 -2.66
N PHE A 195 -17.58 6.52 -3.07
CA PHE A 195 -16.69 5.82 -2.15
C PHE A 195 -16.23 6.75 -1.02
N LEU A 196 -15.77 7.95 -1.38
CA LEU A 196 -15.27 8.93 -0.41
C LEU A 196 -16.37 9.41 0.55
N GLU A 197 -17.56 9.67 0.06
CA GLU A 197 -18.72 10.06 0.86
C GLU A 197 -19.07 8.98 1.90
N LEU A 198 -19.16 7.72 1.49
CA LEU A 198 -19.43 6.59 2.39
C LEU A 198 -18.32 6.48 3.48
N MET A 199 -17.06 6.65 3.10
CA MET A 199 -15.95 6.60 4.05
C MET A 199 -16.00 7.74 5.08
N ILE A 200 -16.32 8.96 4.65
CA ILE A 200 -16.42 10.14 5.53
C ILE A 200 -17.58 10.01 6.50
N ASN A 201 -18.71 9.47 6.04
CA ASN A 201 -19.89 9.22 6.86
C ASN A 201 -19.71 8.04 7.84
N GLY A 202 -18.53 7.37 7.83
CA GLY A 202 -18.24 6.24 8.69
C GLY A 202 -18.88 4.92 8.22
N GLU A 203 -19.44 4.89 7.02
CA GLU A 203 -20.06 3.72 6.40
C GLU A 203 -19.02 2.82 5.70
N THR A 204 -17.93 2.56 6.39
CA THR A 204 -16.75 1.84 5.83
C THR A 204 -17.14 0.53 5.16
N ARG A 205 -18.06 -0.24 5.76
CA ARG A 205 -18.51 -1.51 5.19
C ARG A 205 -19.18 -1.33 3.84
N LYS A 206 -20.09 -0.36 3.73
CA LYS A 206 -20.76 -0.05 2.47
C LYS A 206 -19.79 0.46 1.42
N ALA A 207 -18.81 1.29 1.82
CA ALA A 207 -17.76 1.76 0.92
C ALA A 207 -16.95 0.60 0.33
N ILE A 208 -16.59 -0.40 1.15
CA ILE A 208 -15.83 -1.57 0.70
C ILE A 208 -16.69 -2.46 -0.20
N ASP A 209 -17.94 -2.71 0.18
CA ASP A 209 -18.87 -3.49 -0.64
C ASP A 209 -19.07 -2.81 -2.01
N TYR A 210 -19.28 -1.48 -2.04
CA TYR A 210 -19.35 -0.68 -3.27
C TYR A 210 -18.06 -0.75 -4.10
N TRP A 211 -16.91 -0.55 -3.46
CA TRP A 211 -15.61 -0.63 -4.15
C TRP A 211 -15.39 -2.01 -4.81
N THR A 212 -15.77 -3.08 -4.12
CA THR A 212 -15.56 -4.44 -4.64
C THR A 212 -16.56 -4.84 -5.71
N SER A 213 -17.84 -4.40 -5.60
CA SER A 213 -18.90 -4.78 -6.55
C SER A 213 -18.95 -3.87 -7.78
N ASP A 214 -18.91 -2.54 -7.57
CA ASP A 214 -19.18 -1.56 -8.62
C ASP A 214 -17.90 -1.03 -9.27
N LEU A 215 -16.85 -0.84 -8.46
CA LEU A 215 -15.55 -0.37 -8.95
C LEU A 215 -14.56 -1.49 -9.28
N ASN A 216 -14.98 -2.77 -9.26
CA ASN A 216 -14.14 -3.93 -9.48
C ASN A 216 -12.90 -3.94 -8.56
N GLY A 217 -13.06 -3.45 -7.35
CA GLY A 217 -12.01 -3.37 -6.36
C GLY A 217 -11.48 -4.73 -5.95
N ARG A 218 -10.20 -4.77 -5.64
CA ARG A 218 -9.53 -6.01 -5.24
C ARG A 218 -8.88 -5.86 -3.86
N PRO A 219 -9.55 -6.35 -2.80
CA PRO A 219 -8.99 -6.41 -1.45
C PRO A 219 -7.63 -7.11 -1.40
N LEU A 220 -6.80 -6.74 -0.42
CA LEU A 220 -5.48 -7.36 -0.22
C LEU A 220 -5.55 -8.90 -0.17
N LYS A 221 -6.58 -9.44 0.48
CA LYS A 221 -6.80 -10.89 0.59
C LYS A 221 -6.98 -11.54 -0.77
N ASP A 222 -7.82 -10.96 -1.62
CA ASP A 222 -8.11 -11.51 -2.96
C ASP A 222 -6.88 -11.42 -3.86
N ALA A 223 -6.14 -10.31 -3.77
CA ALA A 223 -4.87 -10.14 -4.47
C ALA A 223 -3.81 -11.17 -3.98
N ALA A 224 -3.79 -11.48 -2.68
CA ALA A 224 -2.90 -12.48 -2.11
C ALA A 224 -3.29 -13.90 -2.52
N ILE A 225 -4.59 -14.23 -2.51
CA ILE A 225 -5.12 -15.51 -2.98
C ILE A 225 -4.74 -15.74 -4.45
N GLU A 226 -4.88 -14.74 -5.31
CA GLU A 226 -4.46 -14.86 -6.71
C GLU A 226 -2.97 -15.22 -6.85
N ARG A 227 -2.10 -14.63 -6.02
CA ARG A 227 -0.66 -14.94 -6.02
C ARG A 227 -0.36 -16.32 -5.44
N MET A 228 -1.14 -16.75 -4.46
CA MET A 228 -1.08 -18.10 -3.88
C MET A 228 -1.46 -19.16 -4.92
N LEU A 229 -2.56 -18.96 -5.65
CA LEU A 229 -2.99 -19.86 -6.71
C LEU A 229 -2.01 -19.94 -7.89
N LYS A 230 -1.21 -18.90 -8.12
CA LYS A 230 -0.07 -18.93 -9.05
C LYS A 230 1.18 -19.63 -8.45
N GLY A 231 1.09 -20.09 -7.22
CA GLY A 231 2.17 -20.76 -6.52
C GLY A 231 3.34 -19.88 -6.10
N TYR A 232 3.13 -18.57 -5.99
CA TYR A 232 4.17 -17.63 -5.59
C TYR A 232 4.30 -17.49 -4.08
N ILE A 233 3.20 -17.52 -3.34
CA ILE A 233 3.18 -17.35 -1.89
C ILE A 233 2.54 -18.56 -1.20
N ASP A 234 2.93 -18.74 0.04
CA ASP A 234 2.47 -19.85 0.88
C ASP A 234 1.05 -19.61 1.37
N LEU A 235 0.26 -20.67 1.48
CA LEU A 235 -1.05 -20.65 2.11
C LEU A 235 -1.01 -20.09 3.54
N ASP A 236 -0.05 -20.54 4.34
CA ASP A 236 0.12 -20.05 5.72
C ASP A 236 0.47 -18.56 5.78
N GLU A 237 1.20 -18.07 4.79
CA GLU A 237 1.55 -16.66 4.69
C GLU A 237 0.32 -15.80 4.35
N VAL A 238 -0.59 -16.30 3.50
CA VAL A 238 -1.85 -15.60 3.20
C VAL A 238 -2.72 -15.52 4.45
N GLU A 239 -2.95 -16.65 5.15
CA GLU A 239 -3.76 -16.66 6.36
C GLU A 239 -3.16 -15.78 7.47
N ARG A 240 -1.84 -15.76 7.59
CA ARG A 240 -1.14 -14.95 8.58
C ARG A 240 -1.39 -13.45 8.43
N TRP A 241 -1.45 -12.96 7.19
CA TRP A 241 -1.54 -11.53 6.91
C TRP A 241 -2.94 -11.05 6.55
N CYS A 242 -3.80 -11.93 6.03
CA CYS A 242 -5.12 -11.59 5.52
C CYS A 242 -6.28 -12.26 6.29
N GLY A 243 -5.97 -13.01 7.35
CA GLY A 243 -6.96 -13.80 8.09
C GLY A 243 -7.31 -15.11 7.39
N LEU A 244 -8.07 -15.97 8.08
CA LEU A 244 -8.42 -17.30 7.60
C LEU A 244 -9.17 -17.26 6.27
N LEU A 245 -8.87 -18.21 5.38
CA LEU A 245 -9.40 -18.19 4.00
C LEU A 245 -10.92 -18.30 3.94
N ASP A 246 -11.52 -19.03 4.83
CA ASP A 246 -12.98 -19.25 4.93
C ASP A 246 -13.73 -18.08 5.61
N GLN A 247 -13.04 -17.03 6.03
CA GLN A 247 -13.60 -15.83 6.63
C GLN A 247 -13.54 -14.63 5.68
N ARG A 248 -14.49 -13.71 5.77
CA ARG A 248 -14.43 -12.44 5.04
C ARG A 248 -13.31 -11.56 5.57
N PRO A 249 -12.68 -10.70 4.72
CA PRO A 249 -11.71 -9.72 5.20
C PRO A 249 -12.32 -8.84 6.30
N VAL A 250 -11.53 -8.53 7.32
CA VAL A 250 -11.88 -7.59 8.39
C VAL A 250 -11.18 -6.26 8.05
N TYR A 251 -11.96 -5.18 7.92
CA TYR A 251 -11.49 -3.81 7.66
C TYR A 251 -11.76 -2.92 8.85
#